data_128e26e2870720edb52dbd453f77691d
#
_entry.id   128e26e2870720edb52dbd453f77691d
#
_cell.length_a   1.000
_cell.length_b   1.000
_cell.length_c   1.000
_cell.angle_alpha   90.00
_cell.angle_beta   90.00
_cell.angle_gamma   90.00
#
_symmetry.space_group_name_H-M   'P 1'
#
loop_
_entity.id
_entity.type
_entity.pdbx_description
1 polymer ?
#
loop_
_entity_poly.entity_id
_entity_poly.type
_entity_poly.pdbx_seq_one_letter_code
_entity_poly.pdbx_strand_id
1 'polypeptide(L)'
;MTIGNRISPPVACATTEQLVAEFDGSITFRGERAVIESALPSRASPELLDFLRPYASVAIERPFAARLPGGRVFGSGIVLSPDGKLIARDVSSDFGKAFGEHWLLTYHKISPPTRVAGRTAVIATTLGSGYSHWLLEELPRLLALKPDDAESLIAHEAGPFFRDALALHGFAGRIVAARRDHHFSCDELAIPSLGCLAPSTLQLLGEFTAPLRKASSALGEKLFISREKAKRRRLTNEPELWDALEKRGFVKLRLEELTWSEQISAFRAAKVIVAPHGAGLANLVFCNSGTQVVELFHRSYVNGCYWQLAALKALDYCPVVPLSSDPLAQLLHANRLDINCDVAQVLKALDR
;
A
#
# COMPACT_ATOMS: atom_id res chain seq x y z
N MET A 1 -9.18 -33.99 5.70
CA MET A 1 -9.60 -32.89 4.81
C MET A 1 -10.55 -33.47 3.78
N THR A 2 -11.84 -33.20 3.94
CA THR A 2 -12.89 -33.61 2.99
C THR A 2 -12.62 -32.88 1.67
N ILE A 3 -12.49 -33.64 0.59
CA ILE A 3 -12.42 -33.10 -0.78
C ILE A 3 -13.81 -32.56 -1.08
N GLY A 4 -14.09 -31.33 -0.59
CA GLY A 4 -15.32 -30.62 -0.90
C GLY A 4 -15.41 -30.37 -2.41
N ASN A 5 -16.61 -30.39 -2.96
CA ASN A 5 -16.89 -30.14 -4.38
C ASN A 5 -16.28 -28.81 -4.81
N ARG A 6 -15.15 -28.86 -5.53
CA ARG A 6 -14.53 -27.66 -6.10
C ARG A 6 -15.40 -27.14 -7.24
N ILE A 7 -15.48 -25.81 -7.37
CA ILE A 7 -16.26 -25.14 -8.41
C ILE A 7 -15.36 -24.54 -9.49
N SER A 8 -15.95 -24.17 -10.62
CA SER A 8 -15.25 -23.46 -11.70
C SER A 8 -14.74 -22.11 -11.24
N PRO A 9 -13.54 -21.68 -11.68
CA PRO A 9 -13.03 -20.33 -11.46
C PRO A 9 -13.81 -19.33 -12.32
N PRO A 10 -13.61 -18.00 -12.12
CA PRO A 10 -14.10 -16.98 -13.03
C PRO A 10 -13.51 -17.16 -14.44
N VAL A 11 -14.21 -16.65 -15.44
CA VAL A 11 -13.85 -16.79 -16.86
C VAL A 11 -13.47 -15.48 -17.54
N ALA A 12 -13.78 -14.35 -16.93
CA ALA A 12 -13.46 -13.02 -17.47
C ALA A 12 -13.32 -11.95 -16.39
N CYS A 13 -12.85 -10.77 -16.82
CA CYS A 13 -12.79 -9.56 -16.00
C CYS A 13 -13.87 -8.56 -16.47
N ALA A 14 -14.41 -7.81 -15.52
CA ALA A 14 -15.34 -6.71 -15.73
C ALA A 14 -15.01 -5.56 -14.77
N THR A 15 -15.59 -4.38 -14.97
CA THR A 15 -15.54 -3.32 -13.96
C THR A 15 -16.59 -3.58 -12.87
N THR A 16 -16.41 -2.97 -11.70
CA THR A 16 -17.45 -3.01 -10.65
C THR A 16 -18.77 -2.40 -11.16
N GLU A 17 -18.71 -1.35 -11.97
CA GLU A 17 -19.88 -0.73 -12.59
C GLU A 17 -20.67 -1.72 -13.47
N GLN A 18 -19.98 -2.52 -14.28
CA GLN A 18 -20.59 -3.57 -15.09
C GLN A 18 -21.24 -4.66 -14.21
N LEU A 19 -20.56 -5.09 -13.15
CA LEU A 19 -21.10 -6.10 -12.23
C LEU A 19 -22.40 -5.61 -11.56
N VAL A 20 -22.39 -4.38 -11.02
CA VAL A 20 -23.58 -3.87 -10.32
C VAL A 20 -24.76 -3.64 -11.28
N ALA A 21 -24.48 -3.29 -12.53
CA ALA A 21 -25.53 -3.17 -13.57
C ALA A 21 -26.12 -4.52 -13.98
N GLU A 22 -25.31 -5.58 -14.04
CA GLU A 22 -25.74 -6.92 -14.43
C GLU A 22 -26.50 -7.65 -13.30
N PHE A 23 -26.14 -7.38 -12.04
CA PHE A 23 -26.64 -8.13 -10.87
C PHE A 23 -27.45 -7.27 -9.89
N ASP A 24 -28.21 -6.30 -10.39
CA ASP A 24 -29.14 -5.45 -9.62
C ASP A 24 -28.48 -4.76 -8.42
N GLY A 25 -27.20 -4.43 -8.54
CA GLY A 25 -26.47 -3.69 -7.55
C GLY A 25 -26.64 -2.17 -7.67
N SER A 26 -25.86 -1.45 -6.89
CA SER A 26 -25.80 0.02 -6.98
C SER A 26 -24.36 0.51 -6.87
N ILE A 27 -24.07 1.64 -7.50
CA ILE A 27 -22.78 2.31 -7.44
C ILE A 27 -22.96 3.81 -7.34
N THR A 28 -22.22 4.43 -6.42
CA THR A 28 -22.18 5.89 -6.28
C THR A 28 -20.74 6.34 -6.44
N PHE A 29 -20.48 7.12 -7.48
CA PHE A 29 -19.18 7.73 -7.71
C PHE A 29 -19.00 8.99 -6.87
N ARG A 30 -17.74 9.23 -6.45
CA ARG A 30 -17.33 10.42 -5.71
C ARG A 30 -16.17 11.09 -6.41
N GLY A 31 -16.21 12.42 -6.53
CA GLY A 31 -15.15 13.16 -7.22
C GLY A 31 -15.06 12.85 -8.73
N GLU A 32 -13.93 13.15 -9.31
CA GLU A 32 -13.65 13.03 -10.75
C GLU A 32 -12.40 12.17 -11.00
N ARG A 33 -12.23 11.72 -12.25
CA ARG A 33 -10.96 11.18 -12.72
C ARG A 33 -9.93 12.29 -12.79
N ALA A 34 -8.72 11.99 -12.46
CA ALA A 34 -7.60 12.93 -12.56
C ALA A 34 -6.36 12.21 -13.09
N VAL A 35 -5.48 12.97 -13.70
CA VAL A 35 -4.10 12.53 -13.97
C VAL A 35 -3.19 13.44 -13.15
N ILE A 36 -2.33 12.85 -12.34
CA ILE A 36 -1.37 13.58 -11.53
C ILE A 36 -0.02 13.45 -12.20
N GLU A 37 0.52 14.59 -12.62
CA GLU A 37 1.87 14.69 -13.16
C GLU A 37 2.82 15.12 -12.04
N SER A 38 3.89 14.35 -11.84
CA SER A 38 4.92 14.63 -10.85
C SER A 38 6.22 15.02 -11.53
N ALA A 39 6.80 16.15 -11.12
CA ALA A 39 8.13 16.53 -11.58
C ALA A 39 9.16 15.47 -11.13
N LEU A 40 10.02 15.05 -12.04
CA LEU A 40 11.08 14.09 -11.74
C LEU A 40 12.02 14.65 -10.64
N PRO A 41 12.56 13.77 -9.76
CA PRO A 41 13.40 14.23 -8.65
C PRO A 41 14.69 14.87 -9.19
N SER A 42 14.90 16.14 -8.86
CA SER A 42 16.03 16.94 -9.37
C SER A 42 17.42 16.42 -8.96
N ARG A 43 17.46 15.54 -7.99
CA ARG A 43 18.69 14.98 -7.40
C ARG A 43 19.02 13.57 -7.90
N ALA A 44 18.21 12.99 -8.77
CA ALA A 44 18.49 11.69 -9.36
C ALA A 44 19.52 11.79 -10.51
N SER A 45 20.29 10.72 -10.71
CA SER A 45 21.16 10.62 -11.90
C SER A 45 20.30 10.49 -13.17
N PRO A 46 20.83 10.87 -14.36
CA PRO A 46 20.09 10.73 -15.61
C PRO A 46 19.55 9.31 -15.84
N GLU A 47 20.37 8.28 -15.59
CA GLU A 47 19.97 6.86 -15.69
C GLU A 47 18.76 6.55 -14.77
N LEU A 48 18.76 7.09 -13.54
CA LEU A 48 17.70 6.87 -12.57
C LEU A 48 16.42 7.68 -12.93
N LEU A 49 16.57 8.86 -13.51
CA LEU A 49 15.44 9.64 -14.02
C LEU A 49 14.70 8.89 -15.13
N ASP A 50 15.41 8.28 -16.08
CA ASP A 50 14.78 7.49 -17.14
C ASP A 50 14.03 6.28 -16.57
N PHE A 51 14.57 5.67 -15.52
CA PHE A 51 13.92 4.56 -14.83
C PHE A 51 12.66 4.99 -14.05
N LEU A 52 12.65 6.19 -13.50
CA LEU A 52 11.51 6.74 -12.76
C LEU A 52 10.44 7.38 -13.66
N ARG A 53 10.78 7.77 -14.89
CA ARG A 53 9.86 8.45 -15.83
C ARG A 53 8.50 7.76 -15.99
N PRO A 54 8.39 6.41 -16.08
CA PRO A 54 7.09 5.73 -16.15
C PRO A 54 6.17 5.96 -14.95
N TYR A 55 6.73 6.37 -13.81
CA TYR A 55 5.98 6.67 -12.59
C TYR A 55 5.58 8.16 -12.46
N ALA A 56 5.99 9.02 -13.41
CA ALA A 56 5.75 10.45 -13.31
C ALA A 56 4.27 10.81 -13.48
N SER A 57 3.52 10.01 -14.24
CA SER A 57 2.10 10.22 -14.50
C SER A 57 1.30 9.12 -13.83
N VAL A 58 0.33 9.51 -13.00
CA VAL A 58 -0.57 8.59 -12.28
C VAL A 58 -2.01 8.92 -12.62
N ALA A 59 -2.71 7.97 -13.24
CA ALA A 59 -4.15 8.06 -13.42
C ALA A 59 -4.86 7.73 -12.10
N ILE A 60 -5.69 8.65 -11.64
CA ILE A 60 -6.57 8.46 -10.49
C ILE A 60 -7.97 8.22 -11.01
N GLU A 61 -8.46 7.00 -10.84
CA GLU A 61 -9.84 6.66 -11.17
C GLU A 61 -10.81 7.29 -10.18
N ARG A 62 -12.04 7.50 -10.60
CA ARG A 62 -13.11 8.03 -9.73
C ARG A 62 -13.32 7.08 -8.55
N PRO A 63 -13.18 7.56 -7.31
CA PRO A 63 -13.58 6.78 -6.14
C PRO A 63 -15.07 6.46 -6.19
N PHE A 64 -15.46 5.30 -5.70
CA PHE A 64 -16.86 4.91 -5.63
C PHE A 64 -17.17 4.10 -4.36
N ALA A 65 -18.45 3.99 -4.05
CA ALA A 65 -19.01 3.02 -3.13
C ALA A 65 -20.07 2.21 -3.88
N ALA A 66 -19.84 0.91 -4.00
CA ALA A 66 -20.77 0.00 -4.66
C ALA A 66 -21.39 -0.99 -3.68
N ARG A 67 -22.61 -1.47 -3.96
CA ARG A 67 -23.30 -2.56 -3.28
C ARG A 67 -23.68 -3.61 -4.32
N LEU A 68 -23.31 -4.84 -4.05
CA LEU A 68 -23.54 -5.97 -4.94
C LEU A 68 -24.25 -7.10 -4.18
N PRO A 69 -25.56 -7.31 -4.42
CA PRO A 69 -26.28 -8.44 -3.85
C PRO A 69 -25.65 -9.76 -4.26
N GLY A 70 -25.44 -10.67 -3.32
CA GLY A 70 -24.84 -11.97 -3.59
C GLY A 70 -23.36 -11.93 -3.99
N GLY A 71 -22.71 -10.76 -3.98
CA GLY A 71 -21.31 -10.60 -4.36
C GLY A 71 -20.38 -11.55 -3.62
N ARG A 72 -19.30 -11.99 -4.28
CA ARG A 72 -18.34 -12.93 -3.68
C ARG A 72 -16.97 -12.29 -3.52
N VAL A 73 -16.21 -12.83 -2.55
CA VAL A 73 -14.82 -12.46 -2.33
C VAL A 73 -13.96 -13.73 -2.26
N PHE A 74 -12.93 -13.78 -3.09
CA PHE A 74 -11.99 -14.90 -3.12
C PHE A 74 -10.60 -14.45 -2.66
N GLY A 75 -9.94 -15.31 -1.87
CA GLY A 75 -8.56 -15.13 -1.45
C GLY A 75 -8.31 -13.83 -0.69
N SER A 76 -7.32 -13.09 -1.14
CA SER A 76 -6.87 -11.83 -0.53
C SER A 76 -7.67 -10.61 -1.01
N GLY A 77 -8.99 -10.74 -1.17
CA GLY A 77 -9.86 -9.59 -1.50
C GLY A 77 -10.23 -9.47 -2.98
N ILE A 78 -10.16 -10.56 -3.76
CA ILE A 78 -10.63 -10.57 -5.16
C ILE A 78 -12.16 -10.59 -5.16
N VAL A 79 -12.76 -9.54 -5.68
CA VAL A 79 -14.22 -9.40 -5.79
C VAL A 79 -14.71 -10.11 -7.05
N LEU A 80 -15.73 -10.96 -6.88
CA LEU A 80 -16.36 -11.71 -7.96
C LEU A 80 -17.86 -11.40 -8.04
N SER A 81 -18.41 -11.60 -9.24
CA SER A 81 -19.87 -11.57 -9.47
C SER A 81 -20.62 -12.59 -8.60
N PRO A 82 -21.93 -12.43 -8.38
CA PRO A 82 -22.77 -13.36 -7.62
C PRO A 82 -22.70 -14.80 -8.12
N ASP A 83 -22.64 -15.01 -9.42
CA ASP A 83 -22.48 -16.32 -10.04
C ASP A 83 -21.02 -16.84 -10.02
N GLY A 84 -20.05 -15.97 -9.68
CA GLY A 84 -18.64 -16.28 -9.57
C GLY A 84 -17.89 -16.34 -10.91
N LYS A 85 -18.48 -15.87 -12.01
CA LYS A 85 -17.87 -15.95 -13.34
C LYS A 85 -17.01 -14.73 -13.72
N LEU A 86 -17.28 -13.57 -13.14
CA LEU A 86 -16.59 -12.31 -13.48
C LEU A 86 -15.77 -11.83 -12.29
N ILE A 87 -14.58 -11.25 -12.56
CA ILE A 87 -13.73 -10.56 -11.59
C ILE A 87 -13.97 -9.06 -11.73
N ALA A 88 -14.28 -8.36 -10.64
CA ALA A 88 -14.26 -6.89 -10.58
C ALA A 88 -12.81 -6.40 -10.61
N ARG A 89 -12.27 -6.18 -11.81
CA ARG A 89 -10.84 -6.00 -12.04
C ARG A 89 -10.32 -4.65 -11.52
N ASP A 90 -11.17 -3.63 -11.48
CA ASP A 90 -10.87 -2.29 -10.96
C ASP A 90 -10.64 -2.23 -9.44
N VAL A 91 -11.13 -3.24 -8.70
CA VAL A 91 -10.89 -3.37 -7.25
C VAL A 91 -10.08 -4.62 -6.88
N SER A 92 -9.77 -5.48 -7.85
CA SER A 92 -9.04 -6.74 -7.68
C SER A 92 -7.73 -6.69 -8.46
N SER A 93 -6.70 -6.07 -7.88
CA SER A 93 -5.42 -5.86 -8.54
C SER A 93 -4.66 -7.15 -8.83
N ASP A 94 -4.09 -7.25 -10.03
CA ASP A 94 -3.04 -8.21 -10.39
C ASP A 94 -1.92 -7.42 -11.07
N PHE A 95 -0.90 -7.07 -10.29
CA PHE A 95 0.12 -6.11 -10.68
C PHE A 95 0.90 -6.57 -11.92
N GLY A 96 1.07 -5.66 -12.89
CA GLY A 96 1.78 -5.91 -14.14
C GLY A 96 0.97 -6.69 -15.19
N LYS A 97 -0.33 -6.91 -14.97
CA LYS A 97 -1.25 -7.57 -15.90
C LYS A 97 -2.23 -6.58 -16.53
N ALA A 98 -2.57 -6.79 -17.79
CA ALA A 98 -3.61 -6.04 -18.49
C ALA A 98 -4.98 -6.23 -17.82
N PHE A 99 -5.94 -5.33 -18.09
CA PHE A 99 -7.27 -5.36 -17.47
C PHE A 99 -8.00 -6.71 -17.67
N GLY A 100 -7.94 -7.29 -18.86
CA GLY A 100 -8.56 -8.59 -19.18
C GLY A 100 -7.82 -9.81 -18.61
N GLU A 101 -6.69 -9.61 -17.93
CA GLU A 101 -5.86 -10.69 -17.40
C GLU A 101 -5.92 -10.69 -15.87
N HIS A 102 -5.97 -11.88 -15.30
CA HIS A 102 -5.85 -12.08 -13.86
C HIS A 102 -5.39 -13.52 -13.59
N TRP A 103 -4.49 -13.71 -12.61
CA TRP A 103 -3.96 -15.04 -12.28
C TRP A 103 -5.07 -16.06 -11.93
N LEU A 104 -6.19 -15.59 -11.34
CA LEU A 104 -7.30 -16.46 -10.96
C LEU A 104 -8.00 -17.08 -12.19
N LEU A 105 -7.95 -16.45 -13.36
CA LEU A 105 -8.48 -16.99 -14.62
C LEU A 105 -7.73 -18.25 -15.09
N THR A 106 -6.50 -18.45 -14.62
CA THR A 106 -5.67 -19.62 -14.99
C THR A 106 -5.89 -20.83 -14.08
N TYR A 107 -6.73 -20.69 -13.05
CA TYR A 107 -7.04 -21.81 -12.15
C TYR A 107 -8.01 -22.79 -12.81
N HIS A 108 -7.85 -24.07 -12.52
CA HIS A 108 -8.80 -25.10 -13.00
C HIS A 108 -10.01 -25.23 -12.08
N LYS A 109 -9.82 -25.02 -10.78
CA LYS A 109 -10.88 -25.14 -9.75
C LYS A 109 -10.54 -24.31 -8.53
N ILE A 110 -11.57 -23.72 -7.91
CA ILE A 110 -11.49 -22.98 -6.64
C ILE A 110 -12.39 -23.61 -5.58
N SER A 111 -12.19 -23.23 -4.31
CA SER A 111 -13.06 -23.66 -3.21
C SER A 111 -14.49 -23.14 -3.41
N PRO A 112 -15.53 -23.86 -2.97
CA PRO A 112 -16.89 -23.35 -2.93
C PRO A 112 -16.96 -22.19 -1.92
N PRO A 113 -17.88 -21.22 -2.11
CA PRO A 113 -18.00 -20.11 -1.19
C PRO A 113 -18.67 -20.52 0.13
N THR A 114 -18.20 -19.95 1.22
CA THR A 114 -18.86 -19.94 2.51
C THR A 114 -19.73 -18.69 2.61
N ARG A 115 -21.01 -18.83 3.00
CA ARG A 115 -21.90 -17.69 3.14
C ARG A 115 -21.52 -16.82 4.34
N VAL A 116 -21.48 -15.52 4.11
CA VAL A 116 -21.40 -14.49 5.15
C VAL A 116 -22.75 -13.75 5.13
N ALA A 117 -23.54 -13.94 6.19
CA ALA A 117 -24.87 -13.35 6.29
C ALA A 117 -24.78 -11.85 6.58
N GLY A 118 -25.80 -11.12 6.14
CA GLY A 118 -25.96 -9.69 6.37
C GLY A 118 -25.09 -8.83 5.42
N ARG A 119 -24.95 -7.56 5.79
CA ARG A 119 -24.15 -6.59 5.03
C ARG A 119 -22.67 -6.79 5.34
N THR A 120 -21.91 -7.07 4.31
CA THR A 120 -20.47 -7.30 4.42
C THR A 120 -19.72 -6.29 3.55
N ALA A 121 -18.70 -5.67 4.07
CA ALA A 121 -17.80 -4.83 3.27
C ALA A 121 -16.46 -5.55 3.02
N VAL A 122 -15.85 -5.32 1.85
CA VAL A 122 -14.52 -5.81 1.53
C VAL A 122 -13.54 -4.64 1.43
N ILE A 123 -12.56 -4.60 2.34
CA ILE A 123 -11.43 -3.68 2.24
C ILE A 123 -10.15 -4.39 1.83
N ALA A 124 -10.10 -5.70 1.97
CA ALA A 124 -8.94 -6.51 1.62
C ALA A 124 -8.49 -6.27 0.16
N THR A 125 -7.17 -6.20 -0.04
CA THR A 125 -6.52 -6.09 -1.34
C THR A 125 -5.47 -7.19 -1.52
N THR A 126 -5.05 -7.45 -2.75
CA THR A 126 -4.15 -8.58 -3.09
C THR A 126 -2.87 -8.61 -2.22
N LEU A 127 -2.32 -7.47 -1.85
CA LEU A 127 -1.10 -7.36 -1.04
C LEU A 127 -1.31 -6.74 0.34
N GLY A 128 -2.55 -6.55 0.78
CA GLY A 128 -2.93 -5.85 2.00
C GLY A 128 -2.42 -6.46 3.31
N SER A 129 -1.91 -7.70 3.28
CA SER A 129 -1.18 -8.27 4.42
C SER A 129 0.16 -7.54 4.71
N GLY A 130 0.67 -6.73 3.78
CA GLY A 130 1.86 -5.89 3.96
C GLY A 130 1.50 -4.47 4.39
N TYR A 131 2.27 -3.89 5.33
CA TYR A 131 1.99 -2.59 5.94
C TYR A 131 1.72 -1.46 4.93
N SER A 132 2.53 -1.35 3.85
CA SER A 132 2.36 -0.28 2.86
C SER A 132 1.04 -0.39 2.09
N HIS A 133 0.66 -1.59 1.68
CA HIS A 133 -0.61 -1.82 0.98
C HIS A 133 -1.79 -1.67 1.94
N TRP A 134 -1.64 -2.14 3.19
CA TRP A 134 -2.65 -1.90 4.19
C TRP A 134 -2.88 -0.39 4.42
N LEU A 135 -1.82 0.38 4.65
CA LEU A 135 -1.92 1.81 4.95
C LEU A 135 -2.46 2.63 3.77
N LEU A 136 -2.01 2.31 2.54
CA LEU A 136 -2.29 3.14 1.36
C LEU A 136 -3.48 2.62 0.51
N GLU A 137 -3.93 1.38 0.73
CA GLU A 137 -5.01 0.78 -0.05
C GLU A 137 -6.18 0.31 0.83
N GLU A 138 -5.95 -0.49 1.90
CA GLU A 138 -7.03 -1.03 2.72
C GLU A 138 -7.60 -0.01 3.71
N LEU A 139 -6.74 0.75 4.39
CA LEU A 139 -7.20 1.78 5.32
C LEU A 139 -8.05 2.86 4.61
N PRO A 140 -7.70 3.39 3.43
CA PRO A 140 -8.59 4.29 2.70
C PRO A 140 -9.95 3.68 2.37
N ARG A 141 -10.01 2.39 2.04
CA ARG A 141 -11.29 1.70 1.82
C ARG A 141 -12.14 1.63 3.10
N LEU A 142 -11.50 1.38 4.26
CA LEU A 142 -12.18 1.45 5.55
C LEU A 142 -12.76 2.84 5.80
N LEU A 143 -11.96 3.89 5.54
CA LEU A 143 -12.37 5.28 5.74
C LEU A 143 -13.48 5.76 4.78
N ALA A 144 -13.70 5.04 3.69
CA ALA A 144 -14.84 5.29 2.79
C ALA A 144 -16.18 4.78 3.36
N LEU A 145 -16.15 3.96 4.39
CA LEU A 145 -17.31 3.41 5.10
C LEU A 145 -17.60 4.23 6.35
N LYS A 146 -18.89 4.26 6.75
CA LYS A 146 -19.29 4.62 8.11
C LYS A 146 -19.24 3.35 8.98
N PRO A 147 -19.09 3.47 10.30
CA PRO A 147 -19.06 2.32 11.21
C PRO A 147 -20.22 1.33 11.02
N ASP A 148 -21.43 1.83 10.71
CA ASP A 148 -22.65 1.03 10.59
C ASP A 148 -22.98 0.61 9.15
N ASP A 149 -22.14 0.91 8.17
CA ASP A 149 -22.39 0.56 6.76
C ASP A 149 -22.33 -0.96 6.53
N ALA A 150 -21.64 -1.70 7.39
CA ALA A 150 -21.51 -3.16 7.30
C ALA A 150 -21.52 -3.82 8.69
N GLU A 151 -22.03 -5.05 8.76
CA GLU A 151 -22.03 -5.91 9.95
C GLU A 151 -20.77 -6.78 10.00
N SER A 152 -20.18 -7.03 8.85
CA SER A 152 -18.93 -7.79 8.71
C SER A 152 -17.96 -7.07 7.79
N LEU A 153 -16.67 -7.23 8.06
CA LEU A 153 -15.58 -6.64 7.28
C LEU A 153 -14.61 -7.74 6.84
N ILE A 154 -14.48 -7.96 5.52
CA ILE A 154 -13.45 -8.82 4.95
C ILE A 154 -12.17 -8.00 4.83
N ALA A 155 -11.15 -8.35 5.63
CA ALA A 155 -9.92 -7.58 5.79
C ALA A 155 -8.71 -8.49 6.08
N HIS A 156 -7.50 -7.95 5.92
CA HIS A 156 -6.30 -8.54 6.45
C HIS A 156 -6.06 -8.04 7.88
N GLU A 157 -5.95 -8.96 8.83
CA GLU A 157 -5.51 -8.64 10.18
C GLU A 157 -3.99 -8.45 10.21
N ALA A 158 -3.51 -7.36 9.58
CA ALA A 158 -2.11 -7.18 9.22
C ALA A 158 -1.19 -6.77 10.38
N GLY A 159 -1.69 -6.69 11.61
CA GLY A 159 -0.88 -6.38 12.80
C GLY A 159 -1.59 -5.46 13.80
N PRO A 160 -0.88 -4.99 14.84
CA PRO A 160 -1.47 -4.12 15.88
C PRO A 160 -2.11 -2.85 15.32
N PHE A 161 -1.50 -2.23 14.30
CA PHE A 161 -2.01 -1.03 13.64
C PHE A 161 -3.41 -1.21 13.03
N PHE A 162 -3.78 -2.42 12.62
CA PHE A 162 -5.12 -2.72 12.13
C PHE A 162 -6.16 -2.55 13.24
N ARG A 163 -5.87 -3.03 14.45
CA ARG A 163 -6.77 -2.88 15.61
C ARG A 163 -6.88 -1.44 16.06
N ASP A 164 -5.78 -0.71 16.06
CA ASP A 164 -5.75 0.72 16.39
C ASP A 164 -6.62 1.52 15.41
N ALA A 165 -6.54 1.20 14.11
CA ALA A 165 -7.35 1.84 13.09
C ALA A 165 -8.84 1.50 13.23
N LEU A 166 -9.20 0.25 13.50
CA LEU A 166 -10.61 -0.14 13.74
C LEU A 166 -11.18 0.57 14.95
N ALA A 167 -10.43 0.64 16.06
CA ALA A 167 -10.85 1.34 17.27
C ALA A 167 -11.07 2.83 17.00
N LEU A 168 -10.17 3.46 16.24
CA LEU A 168 -10.27 4.88 15.86
C LEU A 168 -11.43 5.12 14.88
N HIS A 169 -11.71 4.18 13.97
CA HIS A 169 -12.83 4.25 13.03
C HIS A 169 -14.19 4.03 13.73
N GLY A 170 -14.21 3.29 14.84
CA GLY A 170 -15.44 2.92 15.54
C GLY A 170 -16.19 1.73 14.94
N PHE A 171 -15.55 0.95 14.05
CA PHE A 171 -16.17 -0.27 13.52
C PHE A 171 -16.21 -1.36 14.60
N ALA A 172 -17.42 -1.79 14.97
CA ALA A 172 -17.67 -2.80 16.00
C ALA A 172 -18.19 -4.14 15.44
N GLY A 173 -18.27 -4.27 14.11
CA GLY A 173 -18.77 -5.48 13.46
C GLY A 173 -17.76 -6.63 13.47
N ARG A 174 -18.14 -7.73 12.84
CA ARG A 174 -17.31 -8.95 12.76
C ARG A 174 -16.20 -8.80 11.73
N ILE A 175 -14.99 -9.16 12.08
CA ILE A 175 -13.88 -9.31 11.13
C ILE A 175 -13.90 -10.71 10.52
N VAL A 176 -13.86 -10.76 9.20
CA VAL A 176 -13.74 -11.98 8.39
C VAL A 176 -12.37 -11.95 7.72
N ALA A 177 -11.47 -12.81 8.19
CA ALA A 177 -10.08 -12.79 7.73
C ALA A 177 -9.96 -13.16 6.24
N ALA A 178 -9.41 -12.26 5.43
CA ALA A 178 -9.03 -12.53 4.06
C ALA A 178 -7.78 -13.41 4.02
N ARG A 179 -7.90 -14.62 3.46
CA ARG A 179 -6.79 -15.58 3.31
C ARG A 179 -6.83 -16.21 1.92
N ARG A 180 -5.66 -16.61 1.43
CA ARG A 180 -5.42 -17.04 0.05
C ARG A 180 -6.41 -18.04 -0.52
N ASP A 181 -6.91 -18.96 0.30
CA ASP A 181 -7.78 -20.09 -0.10
C ASP A 181 -9.24 -19.93 0.37
N HIS A 182 -9.56 -18.81 1.01
CA HIS A 182 -10.91 -18.51 1.43
C HIS A 182 -11.76 -18.04 0.25
N HIS A 183 -13.03 -18.43 0.25
CA HIS A 183 -14.03 -17.96 -0.70
C HIS A 183 -15.32 -17.67 0.07
N PHE A 184 -15.84 -16.47 -0.08
CA PHE A 184 -17.04 -16.01 0.59
C PHE A 184 -18.11 -15.62 -0.41
N SER A 185 -19.40 -15.89 -0.09
CA SER A 185 -20.55 -15.27 -0.74
C SER A 185 -21.29 -14.43 0.30
N CYS A 186 -21.58 -13.19 -0.01
CA CYS A 186 -22.19 -12.23 0.90
C CYS A 186 -23.64 -11.99 0.50
N ASP A 187 -24.56 -11.84 1.45
CA ASP A 187 -25.95 -11.49 1.12
C ASP A 187 -25.98 -10.12 0.42
N GLU A 188 -25.25 -9.15 0.95
CA GLU A 188 -24.94 -7.88 0.30
C GLU A 188 -23.45 -7.57 0.51
N LEU A 189 -22.72 -7.34 -0.58
CA LEU A 189 -21.30 -6.95 -0.55
C LEU A 189 -21.14 -5.46 -0.83
N ALA A 190 -20.66 -4.71 0.16
CA ALA A 190 -20.21 -3.32 -0.03
C ALA A 190 -18.76 -3.31 -0.51
N ILE A 191 -18.52 -2.57 -1.58
CA ILE A 191 -17.22 -2.48 -2.26
C ILE A 191 -16.80 -1.01 -2.28
N PRO A 192 -16.08 -0.53 -1.26
CA PRO A 192 -15.50 0.80 -1.26
C PRO A 192 -14.26 0.84 -2.14
N SER A 193 -14.12 1.89 -2.94
CA SER A 193 -12.93 2.18 -3.74
C SER A 193 -12.44 3.59 -3.46
N LEU A 194 -11.19 3.71 -3.06
CA LEU A 194 -10.46 4.98 -3.01
C LEU A 194 -9.12 4.83 -3.73
N GLY A 195 -8.74 5.85 -4.51
CA GLY A 195 -7.44 5.88 -5.17
C GLY A 195 -6.32 5.95 -4.12
N CYS A 196 -5.38 5.01 -4.13
CA CYS A 196 -4.34 4.90 -3.11
C CYS A 196 -3.43 6.13 -3.02
N LEU A 197 -3.13 6.78 -4.12
CA LEU A 197 -2.25 7.97 -4.19
C LEU A 197 -3.01 9.24 -4.61
N ALA A 198 -4.32 9.34 -4.37
CA ALA A 198 -5.06 10.58 -4.60
C ALA A 198 -4.78 11.60 -3.49
N PRO A 199 -4.63 12.90 -3.79
CA PRO A 199 -4.46 13.94 -2.77
C PRO A 199 -5.55 13.91 -1.70
N SER A 200 -6.80 13.67 -2.09
CA SER A 200 -7.93 13.52 -1.17
C SER A 200 -7.77 12.34 -0.21
N THR A 201 -7.21 11.23 -0.69
CA THR A 201 -6.92 10.05 0.15
C THR A 201 -5.82 10.36 1.16
N LEU A 202 -4.76 11.06 0.74
CA LEU A 202 -3.67 11.47 1.65
C LEU A 202 -4.16 12.46 2.71
N GLN A 203 -5.03 13.38 2.34
CA GLN A 203 -5.69 14.30 3.28
C GLN A 203 -6.53 13.52 4.29
N LEU A 204 -7.37 12.61 3.83
CA LEU A 204 -8.23 11.77 4.68
C LEU A 204 -7.43 10.95 5.69
N LEU A 205 -6.32 10.34 5.27
CA LEU A 205 -5.40 9.63 6.15
C LEU A 205 -4.78 10.57 7.22
N GLY A 206 -4.41 11.78 6.82
CA GLY A 206 -3.88 12.80 7.72
C GLY A 206 -4.88 13.24 8.78
N GLU A 207 -6.12 13.50 8.39
CA GLU A 207 -7.24 13.88 9.27
C GLU A 207 -7.61 12.75 10.22
N PHE A 208 -7.79 11.54 9.69
CA PHE A 208 -8.13 10.34 10.47
C PHE A 208 -7.10 10.07 11.56
N THR A 209 -5.81 10.18 11.25
CA THR A 209 -4.73 9.90 12.20
C THR A 209 -4.36 11.09 13.07
N ALA A 210 -5.03 12.24 12.93
CA ALA A 210 -4.76 13.43 13.75
C ALA A 210 -4.87 13.19 15.26
N PRO A 211 -5.85 12.42 15.78
CA PRO A 211 -5.96 12.12 17.22
C PRO A 211 -4.81 11.29 17.77
N LEU A 212 -4.09 10.55 16.91
CA LEU A 212 -2.94 9.73 17.32
C LEU A 212 -1.65 10.55 17.55
N ARG A 213 -1.74 11.88 17.53
CA ARG A 213 -0.62 12.76 17.84
C ARG A 213 -0.24 12.61 19.31
N LYS A 214 0.83 11.87 19.60
CA LYS A 214 1.55 12.06 20.85
C LYS A 214 2.50 13.21 20.64
N ALA A 215 2.53 14.19 21.56
CA ALA A 215 3.58 15.17 21.61
C ALA A 215 4.90 14.46 21.97
N SER A 216 5.63 14.02 20.97
CA SER A 216 6.92 13.35 21.16
C SER A 216 7.93 13.89 20.17
N SER A 217 8.62 14.97 20.57
CA SER A 217 9.94 15.31 20.07
C SER A 217 11.02 14.29 20.49
N ALA A 218 10.65 13.28 21.27
CA ALA A 218 11.57 12.29 21.85
C ALA A 218 12.29 11.41 20.82
N LEU A 219 11.72 11.27 19.60
CA LEU A 219 12.31 10.40 18.56
C LEU A 219 13.19 11.16 17.56
N GLY A 220 13.41 12.46 17.77
CA GLY A 220 14.30 13.29 16.93
C GLY A 220 13.67 13.74 15.60
N GLU A 221 14.36 14.65 14.90
CA GLU A 221 13.92 15.20 13.60
C GLU A 221 14.69 14.61 12.41
N LYS A 222 15.83 13.94 12.66
CA LYS A 222 16.64 13.26 11.65
C LYS A 222 16.56 11.76 11.91
N LEU A 223 15.91 11.02 11.01
CA LEU A 223 15.60 9.63 11.21
C LEU A 223 16.36 8.74 10.24
N PHE A 224 16.98 7.70 10.74
CA PHE A 224 17.44 6.56 9.97
C PHE A 224 16.54 5.36 10.25
N ILE A 225 15.83 4.91 9.21
CA ILE A 225 14.92 3.75 9.32
C ILE A 225 15.72 2.48 9.04
N SER A 226 16.05 1.75 10.09
CA SER A 226 16.78 0.49 9.98
C SER A 226 15.90 -0.64 9.47
N ARG A 227 16.51 -1.55 8.72
CA ARG A 227 15.88 -2.79 8.26
C ARG A 227 16.67 -4.03 8.72
N GLU A 228 17.48 -3.93 9.75
CA GLU A 228 18.33 -5.03 10.21
C GLU A 228 17.55 -6.30 10.60
N LYS A 229 16.31 -6.14 11.12
CA LYS A 229 15.40 -7.24 11.45
C LYS A 229 14.51 -7.70 10.29
N ALA A 230 14.59 -7.02 9.14
CA ALA A 230 13.77 -7.38 7.99
C ALA A 230 14.28 -8.67 7.32
N LYS A 231 13.36 -9.40 6.67
CA LYS A 231 13.70 -10.63 5.93
C LYS A 231 14.33 -10.36 4.56
N ARG A 232 14.29 -9.12 4.06
CA ARG A 232 14.70 -8.72 2.71
C ARG A 232 15.11 -7.26 2.70
N ARG A 233 15.97 -6.87 1.77
CA ARG A 233 16.43 -5.49 1.56
C ARG A 233 17.01 -4.89 2.84
N ARG A 234 17.80 -5.68 3.56
CA ARG A 234 18.63 -5.17 4.65
C ARG A 234 19.81 -4.41 4.04
N LEU A 235 20.37 -3.49 4.79
CA LEU A 235 21.65 -2.90 4.44
C LEU A 235 22.78 -3.83 4.89
N THR A 236 23.62 -4.30 3.96
CA THR A 236 24.77 -5.17 4.27
C THR A 236 25.88 -4.41 4.99
N ASN A 237 25.97 -3.09 4.75
CA ASN A 237 26.90 -2.18 5.40
C ASN A 237 26.19 -1.17 6.32
N GLU A 238 25.09 -1.59 6.97
CA GLU A 238 24.34 -0.72 7.89
C GLU A 238 25.19 -0.13 9.02
N PRO A 239 26.12 -0.87 9.66
CA PRO A 239 26.98 -0.29 10.71
C PRO A 239 27.80 0.90 10.20
N GLU A 240 28.41 0.80 9.03
CA GLU A 240 29.21 1.88 8.43
C GLU A 240 28.35 3.13 8.14
N LEU A 241 27.17 2.93 7.55
CA LEU A 241 26.24 4.04 7.33
C LEU A 241 25.78 4.63 8.66
N TRP A 242 25.46 3.82 9.64
CA TRP A 242 25.02 4.29 10.96
C TRP A 242 26.06 5.14 11.65
N ASP A 243 27.32 4.71 11.68
CA ASP A 243 28.44 5.48 12.29
C ASP A 243 28.58 6.88 11.66
N ALA A 244 28.30 7.01 10.39
CA ALA A 244 28.32 8.30 9.69
C ALA A 244 27.09 9.16 9.99
N LEU A 245 25.91 8.56 10.08
CA LEU A 245 24.64 9.26 10.35
C LEU A 245 24.51 9.69 11.82
N GLU A 246 24.94 8.84 12.76
CA GLU A 246 24.94 9.14 14.19
C GLU A 246 25.73 10.42 14.51
N LYS A 247 26.92 10.58 13.89
CA LYS A 247 27.74 11.80 14.00
C LYS A 247 27.05 13.06 13.46
N ARG A 248 26.00 12.89 12.62
CA ARG A 248 25.18 13.98 12.09
C ARG A 248 23.88 14.19 12.85
N GLY A 249 23.72 13.50 14.00
CA GLY A 249 22.58 13.66 14.91
C GLY A 249 21.32 12.91 14.45
N PHE A 250 21.47 11.84 13.65
CA PHE A 250 20.36 10.96 13.32
C PHE A 250 20.02 10.05 14.50
N VAL A 251 18.73 9.67 14.57
CA VAL A 251 18.22 8.63 15.47
C VAL A 251 17.85 7.41 14.62
N LYS A 252 18.37 6.24 15.02
CA LYS A 252 18.05 4.96 14.38
C LYS A 252 16.71 4.46 14.91
N LEU A 253 15.76 4.23 14.01
CA LEU A 253 14.46 3.66 14.35
C LEU A 253 14.25 2.30 13.68
N ARG A 254 13.75 1.35 14.46
CA ARG A 254 13.21 0.07 14.03
C ARG A 254 11.70 0.16 14.15
N LEU A 255 11.01 0.34 13.02
CA LEU A 255 9.57 0.63 13.04
C LEU A 255 8.74 -0.50 13.65
N GLU A 256 9.20 -1.74 13.55
CA GLU A 256 8.57 -2.91 14.17
C GLU A 256 8.60 -2.91 15.71
N GLU A 257 9.43 -2.07 16.32
CA GLU A 257 9.51 -1.88 17.77
C GLU A 257 8.62 -0.73 18.27
N LEU A 258 8.06 0.05 17.35
CA LEU A 258 7.23 1.21 17.67
C LEU A 258 5.74 0.89 17.49
N THR A 259 4.92 1.45 18.37
CA THR A 259 3.46 1.50 18.15
C THR A 259 3.15 2.33 16.90
N TRP A 260 1.96 2.13 16.31
CA TRP A 260 1.56 2.90 15.15
C TRP A 260 1.51 4.41 15.42
N SER A 261 1.01 4.81 16.60
CA SER A 261 1.00 6.21 17.05
C SER A 261 2.41 6.81 17.14
N GLU A 262 3.41 6.05 17.61
CA GLU A 262 4.81 6.50 17.65
C GLU A 262 5.39 6.63 16.25
N GLN A 263 5.14 5.68 15.35
CA GLN A 263 5.55 5.80 13.94
C GLN A 263 4.97 7.05 13.30
N ILE A 264 3.66 7.29 13.43
CA ILE A 264 2.99 8.50 12.92
C ILE A 264 3.64 9.76 13.49
N SER A 265 3.89 9.79 14.79
CA SER A 265 4.48 10.95 15.47
C SER A 265 5.91 11.23 15.00
N ALA A 266 6.73 10.16 14.86
CA ALA A 266 8.10 10.25 14.36
C ALA A 266 8.15 10.85 12.94
N PHE A 267 7.34 10.31 12.01
CA PHE A 267 7.34 10.81 10.63
C PHE A 267 6.75 12.23 10.50
N ARG A 268 5.80 12.61 11.35
CA ARG A 268 5.31 14.00 11.41
C ARG A 268 6.35 14.99 11.92
N ALA A 269 7.20 14.59 12.86
CA ALA A 269 8.25 15.44 13.40
C ALA A 269 9.51 15.48 12.52
N ALA A 270 9.67 14.49 11.64
CA ALA A 270 10.86 14.35 10.83
C ALA A 270 11.08 15.51 9.88
N LYS A 271 12.31 16.01 9.82
CA LYS A 271 12.83 16.93 8.82
C LYS A 271 13.71 16.23 7.78
N VAL A 272 14.38 15.17 8.21
CA VAL A 272 15.25 14.37 7.34
C VAL A 272 15.03 12.89 7.62
N ILE A 273 14.84 12.11 6.57
CA ILE A 273 14.68 10.64 6.65
C ILE A 273 15.67 9.98 5.70
N VAL A 274 16.45 9.03 6.20
CA VAL A 274 17.26 8.10 5.41
C VAL A 274 16.69 6.70 5.60
N ALA A 275 16.36 6.01 4.53
CA ALA A 275 15.77 4.68 4.63
C ALA A 275 16.08 3.79 3.42
N PRO A 276 16.36 2.49 3.61
CA PRO A 276 16.30 1.51 2.53
C PRO A 276 14.87 1.36 2.01
N HIS A 277 14.70 1.16 0.70
CA HIS A 277 13.40 0.90 0.09
C HIS A 277 12.63 -0.20 0.83
N GLY A 278 11.42 0.12 1.30
CA GLY A 278 10.61 -0.82 2.03
C GLY A 278 9.31 -0.25 2.61
N ALA A 279 8.44 -1.16 3.09
CA ALA A 279 7.07 -0.84 3.53
C ALA A 279 6.98 0.29 4.59
N GLY A 280 8.03 0.47 5.41
CA GLY A 280 8.08 1.56 6.40
C GLY A 280 8.02 2.96 5.79
N LEU A 281 8.46 3.11 4.52
CA LEU A 281 8.36 4.38 3.80
C LEU A 281 6.92 4.78 3.41
N ALA A 282 5.94 3.90 3.56
CA ALA A 282 4.53 4.30 3.46
C ALA A 282 4.17 5.39 4.50
N ASN A 283 4.87 5.44 5.64
CA ASN A 283 4.71 6.48 6.64
C ASN A 283 5.07 7.89 6.15
N LEU A 284 5.71 8.05 4.98
CA LEU A 284 5.89 9.36 4.34
C LEU A 284 4.57 10.11 4.14
N VAL A 285 3.44 9.42 4.11
CA VAL A 285 2.09 10.02 4.09
C VAL A 285 1.88 10.98 5.27
N PHE A 286 2.56 10.75 6.38
CA PHE A 286 2.46 11.55 7.61
C PHE A 286 3.46 12.72 7.67
N CYS A 287 4.46 12.75 6.81
CA CYS A 287 5.46 13.82 6.77
C CYS A 287 4.86 15.18 6.41
N ASN A 288 5.50 16.23 6.89
CA ASN A 288 5.21 17.59 6.47
C ASN A 288 5.89 17.90 5.12
N SER A 289 5.32 18.81 4.34
CA SER A 289 5.96 19.33 3.13
C SER A 289 7.38 19.83 3.42
N GLY A 290 8.31 19.61 2.49
CA GLY A 290 9.72 19.97 2.61
C GLY A 290 10.58 19.01 3.44
N THR A 291 10.01 17.96 4.05
CA THR A 291 10.82 16.91 4.67
C THR A 291 11.76 16.29 3.62
N GLN A 292 13.05 16.26 3.93
CA GLN A 292 14.06 15.62 3.07
C GLN A 292 14.01 14.11 3.23
N VAL A 293 13.97 13.38 2.10
CA VAL A 293 13.91 11.92 2.08
C VAL A 293 15.02 11.37 1.19
N VAL A 294 15.91 10.57 1.76
CA VAL A 294 16.94 9.82 1.02
C VAL A 294 16.56 8.36 1.03
N GLU A 295 16.12 7.85 -0.11
CA GLU A 295 15.73 6.44 -0.28
C GLU A 295 16.84 5.64 -0.93
N LEU A 296 17.21 4.49 -0.30
CA LEU A 296 18.32 3.64 -0.72
C LEU A 296 17.79 2.42 -1.48
N PHE A 297 18.32 2.18 -2.66
CA PHE A 297 17.91 1.07 -3.52
C PHE A 297 19.02 0.05 -3.78
N HIS A 298 18.61 -1.18 -4.06
CA HIS A 298 19.44 -2.13 -4.78
C HIS A 298 19.40 -1.82 -6.28
N ARG A 299 20.54 -1.89 -6.97
CA ARG A 299 20.65 -1.52 -8.38
C ARG A 299 19.72 -2.33 -9.32
N SER A 300 19.43 -3.56 -8.96
CA SER A 300 18.50 -4.41 -9.72
C SER A 300 17.03 -4.31 -9.27
N TYR A 301 16.70 -3.39 -8.37
CA TYR A 301 15.34 -3.18 -7.91
C TYR A 301 15.10 -1.72 -7.50
N VAL A 302 14.62 -0.94 -8.43
CA VAL A 302 14.15 0.44 -8.22
C VAL A 302 12.64 0.47 -8.42
N ASN A 303 11.92 1.09 -7.50
CA ASN A 303 10.46 1.22 -7.56
C ASN A 303 10.06 2.64 -7.14
N GLY A 304 9.36 3.36 -8.01
CA GLY A 304 9.02 4.77 -7.84
C GLY A 304 7.84 5.06 -6.90
N CYS A 305 7.23 4.06 -6.26
CA CYS A 305 6.00 4.26 -5.48
C CYS A 305 6.15 5.28 -4.33
N TYR A 306 7.30 5.29 -3.62
CA TYR A 306 7.53 6.27 -2.54
C TYR A 306 8.00 7.61 -3.06
N TRP A 307 8.62 7.68 -4.25
CA TRP A 307 8.81 8.96 -4.92
C TRP A 307 7.47 9.59 -5.32
N GLN A 308 6.53 8.81 -5.89
CA GLN A 308 5.18 9.33 -6.17
C GLN A 308 4.51 9.89 -4.91
N LEU A 309 4.57 9.15 -3.80
CA LEU A 309 4.06 9.61 -2.52
C LEU A 309 4.78 10.89 -2.05
N ALA A 310 6.10 10.93 -2.18
CA ALA A 310 6.90 12.09 -1.81
C ALA A 310 6.54 13.32 -2.67
N ALA A 311 6.34 13.16 -3.98
CA ALA A 311 5.92 14.22 -4.88
C ALA A 311 4.56 14.78 -4.49
N LEU A 312 3.57 13.92 -4.21
CA LEU A 312 2.23 14.32 -3.75
C LEU A 312 2.24 15.05 -2.42
N LYS A 313 3.21 14.75 -1.55
CA LYS A 313 3.40 15.37 -0.24
C LYS A 313 4.34 16.59 -0.29
N ALA A 314 4.83 16.97 -1.48
CA ALA A 314 5.85 18.00 -1.66
C ALA A 314 7.08 17.81 -0.74
N LEU A 315 7.61 16.57 -0.68
CA LEU A 315 8.82 16.22 0.04
C LEU A 315 10.05 16.45 -0.86
N ASP A 316 11.20 16.77 -0.27
CA ASP A 316 12.48 16.87 -0.96
C ASP A 316 13.11 15.47 -1.11
N TYR A 317 12.81 14.80 -2.21
CA TYR A 317 13.14 13.39 -2.41
C TYR A 317 14.43 13.19 -3.20
N CYS A 318 15.32 12.36 -2.68
CA CYS A 318 16.58 11.98 -3.29
C CYS A 318 16.75 10.44 -3.30
N PRO A 319 16.60 9.77 -4.44
CA PRO A 319 16.91 8.35 -4.56
C PRO A 319 18.41 8.13 -4.68
N VAL A 320 18.94 7.15 -3.96
CA VAL A 320 20.35 6.74 -3.99
C VAL A 320 20.46 5.29 -4.42
N VAL A 321 21.21 5.07 -5.50
CA VAL A 321 21.55 3.74 -6.02
C VAL A 321 23.07 3.64 -6.05
N PRO A 322 23.69 2.54 -5.60
CA PRO A 322 25.14 2.38 -5.62
C PRO A 322 25.72 2.57 -7.01
N LEU A 323 26.86 3.28 -7.12
CA LEU A 323 27.60 3.41 -8.37
C LEU A 323 28.10 2.03 -8.84
N SER A 324 27.92 1.74 -10.11
CA SER A 324 28.41 0.53 -10.76
C SER A 324 28.50 0.75 -12.26
N SER A 325 29.36 0.01 -12.94
CA SER A 325 29.37 -0.10 -14.39
C SER A 325 28.19 -0.90 -14.95
N ASP A 326 27.53 -1.70 -14.09
CA ASP A 326 26.36 -2.47 -14.51
C ASP A 326 25.16 -1.55 -14.69
N PRO A 327 24.35 -1.72 -15.75
CA PRO A 327 23.16 -0.90 -15.97
C PRO A 327 22.11 -1.11 -14.86
N LEU A 328 21.27 -0.11 -14.62
CA LEU A 328 20.06 -0.30 -13.82
C LEU A 328 19.18 -1.35 -14.53
N ALA A 329 18.72 -2.34 -13.78
CA ALA A 329 17.88 -3.39 -14.30
C ALA A 329 16.78 -3.75 -13.28
N GLN A 330 15.61 -4.13 -13.79
CA GLN A 330 14.54 -4.69 -12.97
C GLN A 330 14.57 -6.22 -13.14
N LEU A 331 15.27 -6.89 -12.24
CA LEU A 331 15.38 -8.34 -12.30
C LEU A 331 14.26 -9.03 -11.53
N LEU A 332 13.82 -10.17 -12.05
CA LEU A 332 12.84 -11.02 -11.38
C LEU A 332 13.35 -11.41 -9.97
N HIS A 333 12.51 -11.21 -8.96
CA HIS A 333 12.84 -11.45 -7.55
C HIS A 333 13.95 -10.57 -6.94
N ALA A 334 14.46 -9.55 -7.63
CA ALA A 334 15.44 -8.61 -7.08
C ALA A 334 14.90 -7.80 -5.88
N ASN A 335 13.59 -7.75 -5.71
CA ASN A 335 12.93 -7.22 -4.51
C ASN A 335 13.27 -7.98 -3.22
N ARG A 336 14.02 -9.09 -3.30
CA ARG A 336 14.49 -9.87 -2.14
C ARG A 336 15.96 -9.60 -1.81
N LEU A 337 16.71 -8.94 -2.70
CA LEU A 337 18.15 -8.70 -2.53
C LEU A 337 18.41 -7.66 -1.44
N ASP A 338 19.43 -7.91 -0.64
CA ASP A 338 19.93 -6.97 0.35
C ASP A 338 20.70 -5.83 -0.36
N ILE A 339 20.75 -4.65 0.26
CA ILE A 339 21.29 -3.42 -0.32
C ILE A 339 22.67 -3.18 0.27
N ASN A 340 23.65 -2.89 -0.59
CA ASN A 340 24.92 -2.31 -0.20
C ASN A 340 24.92 -0.85 -0.64
N CYS A 341 24.85 0.10 0.31
CA CYS A 341 24.79 1.52 -0.05
C CYS A 341 26.19 2.14 -0.17
N ASP A 342 26.32 3.12 -1.05
CA ASP A 342 27.48 4.01 -1.08
C ASP A 342 27.28 5.11 -0.03
N VAL A 343 28.00 4.99 1.09
CA VAL A 343 27.88 5.94 2.21
C VAL A 343 28.21 7.37 1.80
N ALA A 344 29.23 7.56 0.94
CA ALA A 344 29.62 8.89 0.47
C ALA A 344 28.51 9.55 -0.37
N GLN A 345 27.81 8.78 -1.22
CA GLN A 345 26.63 9.27 -1.95
C GLN A 345 25.49 9.67 -1.00
N VAL A 346 25.22 8.84 0.03
CA VAL A 346 24.18 9.16 1.02
C VAL A 346 24.52 10.47 1.73
N LEU A 347 25.77 10.64 2.18
CA LEU A 347 26.19 11.87 2.85
C LEU A 347 26.10 13.08 1.93
N LYS A 348 26.53 12.95 0.67
CA LYS A 348 26.38 14.01 -0.34
C LYS A 348 24.92 14.38 -0.60
N ALA A 349 24.01 13.40 -0.56
CA ALA A 349 22.58 13.66 -0.70
C ALA A 349 22.01 14.47 0.47
N LEU A 350 22.61 14.38 1.65
CA LEU A 350 22.20 15.10 2.86
C LEU A 350 22.77 16.53 2.96
N ASP A 351 23.90 16.83 2.29
CA ASP A 351 24.63 18.09 2.40
C ASP A 351 24.04 19.22 1.51
N ARG A 352 22.74 19.22 1.24
CA ARG A 352 22.07 20.21 0.37
C ARG A 352 20.95 20.93 1.09
#